data_837b7247a1816273f9dca6763f7f2bc2
#
_entry.id   837b7247a1816273f9dca6763f7f2bc2
#
_cell.length_a   1.000
_cell.length_b   1.000
_cell.length_c   1.000
_cell.angle_alpha   90.00
_cell.angle_beta   90.00
_cell.angle_gamma   90.00
#
_symmetry.space_group_name_H-M   'P 1'
#
loop_
_entity.id
_entity.type
_entity.pdbx_description
1 polymer ?
#
loop_
_entity_poly.entity_id
_entity_poly.type
_entity_poly.pdbx_seq_one_letter_code
_entity_poly.pdbx_strand_id
1 'polypeptide(L)'
;MFDASTIKFLLADREFIGVQWLDFLHKNNVPFVIRIKANQLVTTPDGNTQSLSSLLRTCRGKRNFDAHFGGNNLGKATWFSFAAKRIKGGELLIVVSNRPAHRALATYRKRWAIESLFGDTKTRGFNLEDTRLTISKKLELLLALVALAAAWASKTATKLIGGGKMKRK
;
A
#
# COMPACT_ATOMS: atom_id res chain seq x y z
N MET A 1 5.52 2.99 -21.86
CA MET A 1 4.28 2.95 -21.07
C MET A 1 4.18 1.56 -20.47
N PHE A 2 4.04 1.42 -19.15
CA PHE A 2 3.93 0.09 -18.55
C PHE A 2 2.53 -0.47 -18.83
N ASP A 3 2.45 -1.73 -19.25
CA ASP A 3 1.17 -2.42 -19.39
C ASP A 3 0.60 -2.70 -17.99
N ALA A 4 -0.65 -2.33 -17.75
CA ALA A 4 -1.35 -2.54 -16.48
C ALA A 4 -1.39 -4.03 -16.08
N SER A 5 -1.36 -4.95 -17.05
CA SER A 5 -1.30 -6.40 -16.83
C SER A 5 -0.03 -6.88 -16.15
N THR A 6 1.07 -6.12 -16.25
CA THR A 6 2.35 -6.44 -15.60
C THR A 6 2.38 -6.04 -14.12
N ILE A 7 1.44 -5.18 -13.68
CA ILE A 7 1.37 -4.70 -12.31
C ILE A 7 0.73 -5.77 -11.43
N LYS A 8 1.54 -6.40 -10.58
CA LYS A 8 1.04 -7.41 -9.64
C LYS A 8 0.18 -6.80 -8.54
N PHE A 9 0.60 -5.69 -7.94
CA PHE A 9 -0.12 -4.88 -6.98
C PHE A 9 0.48 -3.48 -6.88
N LEU A 10 -0.36 -2.46 -6.88
CA LEU A 10 -0.03 -1.12 -6.43
C LEU A 10 -0.20 -1.07 -4.92
N LEU A 11 0.85 -0.73 -4.20
CA LEU A 11 0.83 -0.55 -2.75
C LEU A 11 1.09 0.91 -2.43
N ALA A 12 0.17 1.56 -1.72
CA ALA A 12 0.32 2.96 -1.37
C ALA A 12 -0.10 3.27 0.07
N ASP A 13 0.41 4.37 0.60
CA ASP A 13 0.06 4.85 1.94
C ASP A 13 -1.17 5.75 1.89
N ARG A 14 -1.67 6.11 3.05
CA ARG A 14 -2.90 6.86 3.33
C ARG A 14 -2.97 8.27 2.72
N GLU A 15 -1.87 8.78 2.18
CA GLU A 15 -1.85 10.05 1.46
C GLU A 15 -2.27 9.90 -0.03
N PHE A 16 -2.19 8.68 -0.58
CA PHE A 16 -2.55 8.38 -1.97
C PHE A 16 -3.97 7.82 -2.07
N ILE A 17 -4.96 8.55 -1.56
CA ILE A 17 -6.35 8.09 -1.54
C ILE A 17 -7.29 9.15 -2.07
N GLY A 18 -8.32 8.68 -2.81
CA GLY A 18 -9.41 9.49 -3.33
C GLY A 18 -10.39 8.60 -4.09
N VAL A 19 -11.68 8.92 -4.05
CA VAL A 19 -12.74 8.13 -4.71
C VAL A 19 -12.44 7.97 -6.20
N GLN A 20 -12.15 9.08 -6.88
CA GLN A 20 -11.84 9.10 -8.31
C GLN A 20 -10.61 8.26 -8.66
N TRP A 21 -9.59 8.30 -7.80
CA TRP A 21 -8.36 7.51 -7.97
C TRP A 21 -8.61 6.01 -7.83
N LEU A 22 -9.35 5.61 -6.80
CA LEU A 22 -9.70 4.20 -6.60
C LEU A 22 -10.56 3.67 -7.75
N ASP A 23 -11.52 4.45 -8.22
CA ASP A 23 -12.36 4.12 -9.38
C ASP A 23 -11.53 4.00 -10.66
N PHE A 24 -10.58 4.91 -10.88
CA PHE A 24 -9.65 4.84 -12.00
C PHE A 24 -8.84 3.54 -11.98
N LEU A 25 -8.24 3.19 -10.84
CA LEU A 25 -7.48 1.96 -10.68
C LEU A 25 -8.36 0.72 -10.91
N HIS A 26 -9.58 0.74 -10.40
CA HIS A 26 -10.54 -0.35 -10.56
C HIS A 26 -10.93 -0.54 -12.03
N LYS A 27 -11.33 0.53 -12.72
CA LYS A 27 -11.74 0.53 -14.14
C LYS A 27 -10.60 0.07 -15.07
N ASN A 28 -9.36 0.39 -14.75
CA ASN A 28 -8.18 -0.03 -15.50
C ASN A 28 -7.64 -1.40 -15.06
N ASN A 29 -8.37 -2.14 -14.22
CA ASN A 29 -7.97 -3.45 -13.71
C ASN A 29 -6.60 -3.49 -13.00
N VAL A 30 -6.11 -2.35 -12.50
CA VAL A 30 -4.87 -2.29 -11.73
C VAL A 30 -5.14 -2.83 -10.32
N PRO A 31 -4.55 -3.97 -9.92
CA PRO A 31 -4.72 -4.49 -8.57
C PRO A 31 -4.05 -3.56 -7.56
N PHE A 32 -4.77 -3.19 -6.51
CA PHE A 32 -4.21 -2.30 -5.49
C PHE A 32 -4.53 -2.74 -4.06
N VAL A 33 -3.67 -2.34 -3.14
CA VAL A 33 -3.92 -2.36 -1.69
C VAL A 33 -3.36 -1.06 -1.11
N ILE A 34 -4.25 -0.19 -0.65
CA ILE A 34 -3.92 1.16 -0.18
C ILE A 34 -4.35 1.30 1.28
N ARG A 35 -3.47 1.83 2.13
CA ARG A 35 -3.81 2.19 3.51
C ARG A 35 -4.71 3.43 3.50
N ILE A 36 -5.70 3.45 4.41
CA ILE A 36 -6.64 4.56 4.53
C ILE A 36 -6.75 5.07 5.97
N LYS A 37 -7.17 6.32 6.10
CA LYS A 37 -7.40 6.97 7.40
C LYS A 37 -8.72 6.46 8.01
N ALA A 38 -8.78 6.31 9.32
CA ALA A 38 -9.96 5.80 10.02
C ALA A 38 -11.16 6.77 10.00
N ASN A 39 -10.95 8.04 9.70
CA ASN A 39 -12.02 9.06 9.58
C ASN A 39 -12.74 9.03 8.23
N GLN A 40 -12.30 8.22 7.27
CA GLN A 40 -12.96 8.10 5.97
C GLN A 40 -14.37 7.49 6.12
N LEU A 41 -15.30 8.04 5.33
CA LEU A 41 -16.68 7.55 5.29
C LEU A 41 -16.78 6.37 4.32
N VAL A 42 -17.55 5.38 4.72
CA VAL A 42 -17.92 4.22 3.89
C VAL A 42 -19.41 3.95 4.04
N THR A 43 -20.01 3.44 2.96
CA THR A 43 -21.41 2.98 2.98
C THR A 43 -21.40 1.45 2.92
N THR A 44 -21.92 0.82 3.94
CA THR A 44 -22.02 -0.64 4.06
C THR A 44 -23.19 -1.21 3.25
N PRO A 45 -23.27 -2.55 2.99
CA PRO A 45 -24.34 -3.14 2.17
C PRO A 45 -25.76 -2.90 2.69
N ASP A 46 -25.91 -2.66 3.97
CA ASP A 46 -27.18 -2.30 4.64
C ASP A 46 -27.57 -0.83 4.43
N GLY A 47 -26.80 -0.08 3.62
CA GLY A 47 -27.07 1.32 3.29
C GLY A 47 -26.58 2.33 4.32
N ASN A 48 -25.99 1.88 5.44
CA ASN A 48 -25.50 2.78 6.48
C ASN A 48 -24.19 3.44 6.09
N THR A 49 -24.16 4.78 6.16
CA THR A 49 -22.94 5.57 5.92
C THR A 49 -22.35 6.01 7.26
N GLN A 50 -21.11 5.60 7.52
CA GLN A 50 -20.40 5.94 8.73
C GLN A 50 -18.88 5.98 8.53
N SER A 51 -18.16 6.56 9.50
CA SER A 51 -16.71 6.54 9.47
C SER A 51 -16.17 5.14 9.77
N LEU A 52 -15.01 4.81 9.19
CA LEU A 52 -14.33 3.54 9.46
C LEU A 52 -13.97 3.41 10.95
N SER A 53 -13.68 4.51 11.65
CA SER A 53 -13.45 4.51 13.11
C SER A 53 -14.68 4.05 13.88
N SER A 54 -15.86 4.50 13.49
CA SER A 54 -17.14 4.08 14.09
C SER A 54 -17.43 2.62 13.80
N LEU A 55 -17.36 2.22 12.53
CA LEU A 55 -17.60 0.85 12.07
C LEU A 55 -16.67 -0.18 12.74
N LEU A 56 -15.43 0.23 13.03
CA LEU A 56 -14.38 -0.63 13.58
C LEU A 56 -14.10 -0.40 15.08
N ARG A 57 -14.98 0.33 15.77
CA ARG A 57 -14.80 0.64 17.20
C ARG A 57 -14.58 -0.58 18.06
N THR A 58 -15.33 -1.65 17.81
CA THR A 58 -15.27 -2.91 18.56
C THR A 58 -14.31 -3.95 17.95
N CYS A 59 -13.57 -3.59 16.89
CA CYS A 59 -12.66 -4.51 16.22
C CYS A 59 -11.46 -4.84 17.13
N ARG A 60 -11.39 -6.09 17.62
CA ARG A 60 -10.29 -6.60 18.46
C ARG A 60 -9.25 -7.40 17.68
N GLY A 61 -9.64 -8.00 16.56
CA GLY A 61 -8.79 -8.84 15.70
C GLY A 61 -8.71 -8.33 14.27
N LYS A 62 -8.61 -9.26 13.33
CA LYS A 62 -8.76 -8.96 11.89
C LYS A 62 -10.24 -8.90 11.53
N ARG A 63 -10.63 -7.90 10.76
CA ARG A 63 -11.98 -7.79 10.20
C ARG A 63 -11.88 -7.51 8.71
N ASN A 64 -12.64 -8.26 7.93
CA ASN A 64 -12.80 -8.06 6.49
C ASN A 64 -14.26 -7.72 6.21
N PHE A 65 -14.51 -6.78 5.31
CA PHE A 65 -15.85 -6.38 4.88
C PHE A 65 -15.77 -5.69 3.52
N ASP A 66 -16.90 -5.61 2.83
CA ASP A 66 -17.04 -4.86 1.59
C ASP A 66 -17.90 -3.62 1.85
N ALA A 67 -17.54 -2.53 1.22
CA ALA A 67 -18.25 -1.25 1.34
C ALA A 67 -18.00 -0.37 0.12
N HIS A 68 -18.86 0.62 -0.11
CA HIS A 68 -18.57 1.73 -0.99
C HIS A 68 -17.69 2.74 -0.28
N PHE A 69 -16.70 3.26 -0.98
CA PHE A 69 -15.83 4.31 -0.47
C PHE A 69 -16.43 5.69 -0.78
N GLY A 70 -16.60 6.51 0.26
CA GLY A 70 -17.28 7.82 0.18
C GLY A 70 -18.77 7.74 0.53
N GLY A 71 -19.37 8.90 0.82
CA GLY A 71 -20.79 9.00 1.19
C GLY A 71 -21.72 9.19 -0.02
N ASN A 72 -22.94 8.77 0.13
CA ASN A 72 -24.17 9.19 -0.59
C ASN A 72 -24.32 9.07 -2.12
N ASN A 73 -23.38 8.53 -2.88
CA ASN A 73 -23.57 8.31 -4.32
C ASN A 73 -23.82 6.82 -4.65
N LEU A 74 -24.90 6.28 -4.10
CA LEU A 74 -25.26 4.85 -4.21
C LEU A 74 -25.54 4.36 -5.64
N GLY A 75 -25.81 5.23 -6.61
CA GLY A 75 -26.23 4.82 -7.95
C GLY A 75 -25.12 4.32 -8.89
N LYS A 76 -23.85 4.63 -8.61
CA LYS A 76 -22.68 4.27 -9.45
C LYS A 76 -21.43 3.94 -8.63
N ALA A 77 -21.54 3.75 -7.33
CA ALA A 77 -20.40 3.58 -6.46
C ALA A 77 -19.82 2.15 -6.58
N THR A 78 -18.51 2.07 -6.78
CA THR A 78 -17.78 0.80 -6.85
C THR A 78 -17.65 0.19 -5.46
N TRP A 79 -17.89 -1.11 -5.36
CA TRP A 79 -17.63 -1.89 -4.16
C TRP A 79 -16.14 -2.21 -4.04
N PHE A 80 -15.60 -1.95 -2.87
CA PHE A 80 -14.23 -2.30 -2.53
C PHE A 80 -14.18 -3.22 -1.32
N SER A 81 -13.16 -4.06 -1.26
CA SER A 81 -12.88 -4.92 -0.13
C SER A 81 -11.97 -4.22 0.87
N PHE A 82 -12.36 -4.22 2.13
CA PHE A 82 -11.63 -3.63 3.24
C PHE A 82 -11.10 -4.70 4.17
N ALA A 83 -9.88 -4.50 4.66
CA ALA A 83 -9.32 -5.32 5.71
C ALA A 83 -8.75 -4.43 6.81
N ALA A 84 -9.08 -4.72 8.05
CA ALA A 84 -8.66 -3.95 9.21
C ALA A 84 -8.09 -4.83 10.31
N LYS A 85 -7.16 -4.27 11.10
CA LYS A 85 -6.71 -4.84 12.37
C LYS A 85 -6.20 -3.75 13.30
N ARG A 86 -6.25 -3.98 14.61
CA ARG A 86 -5.49 -3.17 15.57
C ARG A 86 -4.03 -3.60 15.59
N ILE A 87 -3.13 -2.63 15.59
CA ILE A 87 -1.68 -2.84 15.76
C ILE A 87 -1.27 -2.48 17.19
N LYS A 88 -0.02 -2.78 17.55
CA LYS A 88 0.53 -2.37 18.86
C LYS A 88 0.35 -0.86 19.04
N GLY A 89 -0.15 -0.44 20.21
CA GLY A 89 -0.51 0.96 20.48
C GLY A 89 -1.98 1.32 20.19
N GLY A 90 -2.82 0.34 19.76
CA GLY A 90 -4.26 0.54 19.61
C GLY A 90 -4.71 1.20 18.29
N GLU A 91 -3.77 1.65 17.47
CA GLU A 91 -4.05 2.23 16.14
C GLU A 91 -4.72 1.20 15.22
N LEU A 92 -5.68 1.66 14.41
CA LEU A 92 -6.30 0.87 13.36
C LEU A 92 -5.46 0.92 12.08
N LEU A 93 -4.94 -0.23 11.67
CA LEU A 93 -4.43 -0.42 10.31
C LEU A 93 -5.60 -0.85 9.44
N ILE A 94 -6.00 -0.01 8.50
CA ILE A 94 -7.10 -0.24 7.57
C ILE A 94 -6.56 -0.13 6.16
N VAL A 95 -6.88 -1.11 5.32
CA VAL A 95 -6.52 -1.09 3.89
C VAL A 95 -7.75 -1.34 3.04
N VAL A 96 -7.78 -0.71 1.87
CA VAL A 96 -8.80 -0.90 0.81
C VAL A 96 -8.16 -1.57 -0.39
N SER A 97 -8.91 -2.42 -1.07
CA SER A 97 -8.45 -3.17 -2.26
C SER A 97 -9.60 -3.41 -3.23
N ASN A 98 -9.29 -3.51 -4.52
CA ASN A 98 -10.21 -4.06 -5.54
C ASN A 98 -10.06 -5.59 -5.71
N ARG A 99 -9.38 -6.25 -4.78
CA ARG A 99 -9.22 -7.71 -4.69
C ARG A 99 -9.70 -8.20 -3.32
N PRO A 100 -9.99 -9.49 -3.17
CA PRO A 100 -10.54 -10.03 -1.91
C PRO A 100 -9.73 -9.65 -0.67
N ALA A 101 -10.42 -9.20 0.38
CA ALA A 101 -9.84 -8.62 1.60
C ALA A 101 -8.95 -9.58 2.40
N HIS A 102 -9.18 -10.89 2.32
CA HIS A 102 -8.49 -11.88 3.14
C HIS A 102 -6.96 -11.86 3.03
N ARG A 103 -6.42 -11.43 1.87
CA ARG A 103 -4.98 -11.30 1.63
C ARG A 103 -4.47 -9.85 1.70
N ALA A 104 -5.35 -8.86 1.79
CA ALA A 104 -5.00 -7.46 1.66
C ALA A 104 -3.96 -7.02 2.72
N LEU A 105 -4.16 -7.36 4.00
CA LEU A 105 -3.19 -7.02 5.06
C LEU A 105 -1.82 -7.68 4.85
N ALA A 106 -1.78 -8.93 4.38
CA ALA A 106 -0.53 -9.62 4.11
C ALA A 106 0.19 -9.02 2.89
N THR A 107 -0.57 -8.64 1.85
CA THR A 107 -0.05 -7.96 0.67
C THR A 107 0.48 -6.58 1.02
N TYR A 108 -0.24 -5.80 1.84
CA TYR A 108 0.18 -4.49 2.29
C TYR A 108 1.50 -4.51 3.09
N ARG A 109 1.76 -5.56 3.85
CA ARG A 109 3.04 -5.71 4.57
C ARG A 109 4.27 -5.65 3.66
N LYS A 110 4.13 -5.99 2.38
CA LYS A 110 5.22 -5.90 1.40
C LYS A 110 5.64 -4.46 1.13
N ARG A 111 4.78 -3.46 1.40
CA ARG A 111 5.11 -2.03 1.30
C ARG A 111 6.31 -1.66 2.18
N TRP A 112 6.50 -2.35 3.28
CA TRP A 112 7.64 -2.12 4.16
C TRP A 112 9.01 -2.34 3.49
N ALA A 113 9.06 -3.12 2.41
CA ALA A 113 10.27 -3.26 1.61
C ALA A 113 10.69 -1.92 0.95
N ILE A 114 9.71 -1.06 0.62
CA ILE A 114 9.96 0.28 0.06
C ILE A 114 10.61 1.16 1.12
N GLU A 115 10.11 1.13 2.37
CA GLU A 115 10.72 1.91 3.48
C GLU A 115 12.15 1.44 3.79
N SER A 116 12.38 0.13 3.72
CA SER A 116 13.72 -0.42 3.87
C SER A 116 14.64 0.04 2.73
N LEU A 117 14.15 0.00 1.48
CA LEU A 117 14.90 0.49 0.32
C LEU A 117 15.25 1.98 0.47
N PHE A 118 14.27 2.82 0.83
CA PHE A 118 14.52 4.24 1.06
C PHE A 118 15.47 4.50 2.24
N GLY A 119 15.34 3.74 3.32
CA GLY A 119 16.29 3.82 4.45
C GLY A 119 17.71 3.49 4.03
N ASP A 120 17.88 2.45 3.22
CA ASP A 120 19.19 2.02 2.73
C ASP A 120 19.77 3.02 1.71
N THR A 121 18.90 3.68 0.91
CA THR A 121 19.33 4.69 -0.07
C THR A 121 19.64 6.04 0.55
N LYS A 122 18.98 6.41 1.65
CA LYS A 122 19.18 7.71 2.32
C LYS A 122 20.41 7.73 3.23
N THR A 123 20.41 6.93 4.28
CA THR A 123 21.37 7.05 5.38
C THR A 123 22.27 5.86 5.59
N ARG A 124 21.87 4.67 5.09
CA ARG A 124 22.57 3.41 5.40
C ARG A 124 23.47 2.89 4.27
N GLY A 125 23.52 3.55 3.12
CA GLY A 125 24.30 3.03 1.98
C GLY A 125 24.63 4.06 0.92
N PHE A 126 23.64 4.57 0.19
CA PHE A 126 23.91 5.37 -1.00
C PHE A 126 23.95 6.88 -0.78
N ASN A 127 23.57 7.37 0.39
CA ASN A 127 23.60 8.80 0.79
C ASN A 127 23.05 9.76 -0.28
N LEU A 128 21.90 9.42 -0.86
CA LEU A 128 21.31 10.17 -1.98
C LEU A 128 21.03 11.64 -1.65
N GLU A 129 20.85 11.96 -0.37
CA GLU A 129 20.60 13.34 0.09
C GLU A 129 21.84 14.24 -0.06
N ASP A 130 23.06 13.66 -0.02
CA ASP A 130 24.31 14.40 -0.16
C ASP A 130 24.69 14.71 -1.61
N THR A 131 23.97 14.14 -2.58
CA THR A 131 24.32 14.30 -4.00
C THR A 131 24.11 15.71 -4.54
N ARG A 132 23.29 16.54 -3.86
CA ARG A 132 22.94 17.93 -4.24
C ARG A 132 22.51 18.07 -5.70
N LEU A 133 22.04 16.99 -6.34
CA LEU A 133 21.59 16.98 -7.72
C LEU A 133 20.25 17.70 -7.85
N THR A 134 20.24 18.83 -8.54
CA THR A 134 19.04 19.64 -8.81
C THR A 134 18.42 19.34 -10.19
N ILE A 135 19.17 18.68 -11.08
CA ILE A 135 18.72 18.39 -12.45
C ILE A 135 17.88 17.09 -12.44
N SER A 136 16.56 17.20 -12.73
CA SER A 136 15.61 16.07 -12.70
C SER A 136 16.07 14.85 -13.49
N LYS A 137 16.58 15.02 -14.71
CA LYS A 137 17.07 13.90 -15.55
C LYS A 137 18.24 13.15 -14.91
N LYS A 138 19.16 13.86 -14.26
CA LYS A 138 20.28 13.21 -13.54
C LYS A 138 19.81 12.49 -12.31
N LEU A 139 18.82 13.06 -11.60
CA LEU A 139 18.20 12.43 -10.42
C LEU A 139 17.43 11.17 -10.82
N GLU A 140 16.67 11.19 -11.90
CA GLU A 140 15.96 10.02 -12.44
C GLU A 140 16.93 8.89 -12.78
N LEU A 141 18.04 9.21 -13.48
CA LEU A 141 19.06 8.23 -13.82
C LEU A 141 19.73 7.65 -12.57
N LEU A 142 20.07 8.47 -11.59
CA LEU A 142 20.65 8.05 -10.34
C LEU A 142 19.69 7.11 -9.57
N LEU A 143 18.42 7.49 -9.45
CA LEU A 143 17.39 6.65 -8.80
C LEU A 143 17.22 5.31 -9.52
N ALA A 144 17.25 5.30 -10.86
CA ALA A 144 17.16 4.07 -11.64
C ALA A 144 18.38 3.15 -11.38
N LEU A 145 19.59 3.71 -11.35
CA LEU A 145 20.82 2.96 -11.06
C LEU A 145 20.81 2.38 -9.63
N VAL A 146 20.41 3.19 -8.65
CA VAL A 146 20.31 2.76 -7.26
C VAL A 146 19.25 1.66 -7.08
N ALA A 147 18.09 1.80 -7.73
CA ALA A 147 17.05 0.78 -7.71
C ALA A 147 17.54 -0.54 -8.33
N LEU A 148 18.28 -0.46 -9.44
CA LEU A 148 18.88 -1.62 -10.09
C LEU A 148 19.93 -2.30 -9.19
N ALA A 149 20.82 -1.54 -8.57
CA ALA A 149 21.84 -2.03 -7.66
C ALA A 149 21.20 -2.70 -6.42
N ALA A 150 20.19 -2.09 -5.82
CA ALA A 150 19.46 -2.65 -4.68
C ALA A 150 18.72 -3.94 -5.05
N ALA A 151 18.09 -3.98 -6.23
CA ALA A 151 17.44 -5.20 -6.73
C ALA A 151 18.44 -6.33 -6.96
N TRP A 152 19.60 -6.01 -7.54
CA TRP A 152 20.67 -6.97 -7.78
C TRP A 152 21.28 -7.49 -6.47
N ALA A 153 21.60 -6.61 -5.53
CA ALA A 153 22.10 -6.96 -4.21
C ALA A 153 21.13 -7.87 -3.44
N SER A 154 19.82 -7.53 -3.45
CA SER A 154 18.78 -8.34 -2.83
C SER A 154 18.68 -9.73 -3.44
N LYS A 155 18.75 -9.82 -4.78
CA LYS A 155 18.71 -11.09 -5.52
C LYS A 155 19.94 -11.96 -5.21
N THR A 156 21.12 -11.34 -5.13
CA THR A 156 22.37 -12.02 -4.82
C THR A 156 22.38 -12.51 -3.37
N ALA A 157 21.97 -11.66 -2.41
CA ALA A 157 21.85 -12.04 -1.01
C ALA A 157 20.89 -13.23 -0.82
N THR A 158 19.74 -13.23 -1.53
CA THR A 158 18.79 -14.34 -1.47
C THR A 158 19.37 -15.65 -1.99
N LYS A 159 20.22 -15.60 -3.04
CA LYS A 159 20.91 -16.78 -3.57
C LYS A 159 21.98 -17.31 -2.61
N LEU A 160 22.75 -16.42 -1.98
CA LEU A 160 23.86 -16.80 -1.08
C LEU A 160 23.35 -17.33 0.28
N ILE A 161 22.29 -16.73 0.82
CA ILE A 161 21.76 -17.06 2.16
C ILE A 161 20.74 -18.20 2.09
N GLY A 162 20.37 -18.65 0.87
CA GLY A 162 19.42 -19.75 0.66
C GLY A 162 18.12 -19.50 1.39
N GLY A 163 17.16 -18.74 0.82
CA GLY A 163 15.74 -18.62 1.22
C GLY A 163 15.36 -18.63 2.71
N GLY A 164 16.31 -18.67 3.61
CA GLY A 164 16.10 -18.70 5.06
C GLY A 164 15.59 -17.35 5.55
N LYS A 165 14.47 -17.36 6.28
CA LYS A 165 13.93 -16.17 6.96
C LYS A 165 15.01 -15.63 7.90
N MET A 166 15.61 -14.50 7.55
CA MET A 166 16.42 -13.73 8.50
C MET A 166 15.57 -13.43 9.74
N LYS A 167 15.90 -14.05 10.87
CA LYS A 167 15.35 -13.65 12.17
C LYS A 167 15.90 -12.26 12.47
N ARG A 168 15.03 -11.26 12.48
CA ARG A 168 15.37 -9.92 12.97
C ARG A 168 15.41 -9.95 14.50
N LYS A 169 16.55 -9.56 15.06
CA LYS A 169 16.66 -9.17 16.47
C LYS A 169 15.92 -7.87 16.71
#